data_03005529c53c236ff34e1d7bfd28cf15
#
_entry.id   03005529c53c236ff34e1d7bfd28cf15
#
_cell.length_a   1.000
_cell.length_b   1.000
_cell.length_c   1.000
_cell.angle_alpha   90.00
_cell.angle_beta   90.00
_cell.angle_gamma   90.00
#
_symmetry.space_group_name_H-M   'P 1'
#
loop_
_entity.id
_entity.type
_entity.pdbx_description
1 polymer ?
#
loop_
_entity_poly.entity_id
_entity_poly.type
_entity_poly.pdbx_seq_one_letter_code
_entity_poly.pdbx_strand_id
1 'polypeptide(L)'
;MDYPPPLPDPADGTIRRYVIVAAEPEGPRYLHLLHGGIGRPDAQQNVPVVQALRQDSRRISDEELVFLLQPGRMPNWRSRLVAAYLIGIDRRTRFRETVGHLLLSSEVCFSGQAYCFALAAFGDHHDAEMLTAYLDRYLPRLDLRYDQHWALGALQYIDLRLGTSHADRYLAPDGMWERWAGAVSHPPAVDNCRDLIVNLCAL
;
A
#
# COMPACT_ATOMS: atom_id res chain seq x y z
N MET A 1 5.30 -29.16 -5.93
CA MET A 1 6.12 -27.95 -6.06
C MET A 1 6.83 -27.79 -4.73
N ASP A 2 8.11 -28.16 -4.70
CA ASP A 2 8.93 -27.96 -3.50
C ASP A 2 9.19 -26.46 -3.35
N TYR A 3 8.62 -25.87 -2.31
CA TYR A 3 9.01 -24.53 -1.89
C TYR A 3 10.49 -24.59 -1.49
N PRO A 4 11.34 -23.72 -2.04
CA PRO A 4 12.71 -23.63 -1.56
C PRO A 4 12.70 -23.35 -0.05
N PRO A 5 13.64 -23.96 0.71
CA PRO A 5 13.73 -23.74 2.13
C PRO A 5 13.85 -22.23 2.41
N PRO A 6 13.21 -21.73 3.48
CA PRO A 6 13.37 -20.34 3.87
C PRO A 6 14.86 -20.07 4.06
N LEU A 7 15.34 -18.95 3.52
CA LEU A 7 16.72 -18.49 3.72
C LEU A 7 17.04 -18.50 5.22
N PRO A 8 18.18 -19.01 5.64
CA PRO A 8 18.61 -18.92 7.04
C PRO A 8 18.79 -17.44 7.38
N ASP A 9 17.95 -16.97 8.28
CA ASP A 9 17.65 -15.56 8.39
C ASP A 9 18.12 -15.02 9.74
N PRO A 10 19.17 -14.19 9.78
CA PRO A 10 19.38 -13.31 10.93
C PRO A 10 18.18 -12.39 11.14
N ALA A 11 17.36 -12.22 10.14
CA ALA A 11 16.17 -11.42 10.07
C ALA A 11 14.86 -12.19 10.33
N ASP A 12 14.88 -13.48 10.63
CA ASP A 12 13.70 -14.24 11.08
C ASP A 12 13.06 -13.52 12.30
N GLY A 13 13.86 -12.87 13.12
CA GLY A 13 13.41 -11.99 14.18
C GLY A 13 12.62 -10.77 13.71
N THR A 14 13.00 -10.15 12.59
CA THR A 14 12.34 -8.99 12.01
C THR A 14 10.98 -9.39 11.42
N ILE A 15 10.93 -10.44 10.63
CA ILE A 15 9.67 -10.95 10.07
C ILE A 15 8.70 -11.36 11.17
N ARG A 16 9.16 -12.11 12.17
CA ARG A 16 8.31 -12.52 13.30
C ARG A 16 7.79 -11.34 14.09
N ARG A 17 8.65 -10.35 14.34
CA ARG A 17 8.33 -9.16 15.15
C ARG A 17 7.34 -8.23 14.45
N TYR A 18 7.51 -7.95 13.17
CA TYR A 18 6.75 -6.92 12.49
C TYR A 18 5.68 -7.45 11.53
N VAL A 19 5.90 -8.59 10.89
CA VAL A 19 5.02 -9.11 9.85
C VAL A 19 4.03 -10.13 10.39
N ILE A 20 4.50 -11.06 11.22
CA ILE A 20 3.67 -12.14 11.76
C ILE A 20 3.04 -11.73 13.10
N VAL A 21 3.85 -11.25 14.05
CA VAL A 21 3.45 -10.88 15.42
C VAL A 21 2.63 -11.99 16.08
N ALA A 22 3.34 -12.96 16.65
CA ALA A 22 2.79 -14.24 17.11
C ALA A 22 1.78 -14.17 18.29
N ALA A 23 1.52 -12.99 18.83
CA ALA A 23 0.66 -12.79 20.00
C ALA A 23 -0.73 -12.23 19.67
N GLU A 24 -1.09 -12.07 18.41
CA GLU A 24 -2.41 -11.57 18.04
C GLU A 24 -3.42 -12.72 17.99
N PRO A 25 -4.51 -12.67 18.77
CA PRO A 25 -5.48 -13.77 18.86
C PRO A 25 -6.23 -14.02 17.54
N GLU A 26 -6.16 -13.10 16.59
CA GLU A 26 -6.96 -13.13 15.35
C GLU A 26 -6.14 -13.40 14.08
N GLY A 27 -4.88 -13.79 14.22
CA GLY A 27 -4.01 -14.15 13.10
C GLY A 27 -2.88 -13.17 12.80
N PRO A 28 -2.09 -13.43 11.77
CA PRO A 28 -0.92 -12.62 11.43
C PRO A 28 -1.28 -11.19 11.05
N ARG A 29 -0.46 -10.22 11.51
CA ARG A 29 -0.64 -8.77 11.28
C ARG A 29 -0.96 -8.40 9.83
N TYR A 30 -0.27 -9.00 8.85
CA TYR A 30 -0.49 -8.68 7.45
C TYR A 30 -1.93 -8.94 6.97
N LEU A 31 -2.68 -9.84 7.62
CA LEU A 31 -4.09 -10.08 7.29
C LEU A 31 -4.99 -8.91 7.70
N HIS A 32 -4.70 -8.25 8.82
CA HIS A 32 -5.43 -7.06 9.25
C HIS A 32 -5.19 -5.86 8.34
N LEU A 33 -4.03 -5.81 7.67
CA LEU A 33 -3.65 -4.74 6.75
C LEU A 33 -4.21 -4.93 5.35
N LEU A 34 -4.46 -6.18 4.98
CA LEU A 34 -4.88 -6.54 3.64
C LEU A 34 -6.22 -5.86 3.30
N HIS A 35 -6.30 -5.33 2.07
CA HIS A 35 -7.47 -4.58 1.58
C HIS A 35 -7.87 -3.38 2.45
N GLY A 36 -6.89 -2.76 3.10
CA GLY A 36 -7.11 -1.60 3.95
C GLY A 36 -7.88 -1.92 5.23
N GLY A 37 -7.84 -3.17 5.70
CA GLY A 37 -8.68 -3.67 6.79
C GLY A 37 -8.71 -2.79 8.04
N ILE A 38 -7.56 -2.24 8.47
CA ILE A 38 -7.48 -1.36 9.65
C ILE A 38 -8.09 0.05 9.43
N GLY A 39 -8.33 0.46 8.19
CA GLY A 39 -8.97 1.74 7.84
C GLY A 39 -10.48 1.65 7.68
N ARG A 40 -11.10 0.48 7.85
CA ARG A 40 -12.54 0.31 7.71
C ARG A 40 -13.29 0.88 8.92
N PRO A 41 -14.46 1.50 8.71
CA PRO A 41 -15.22 2.13 9.80
C PRO A 41 -15.67 1.16 10.90
N ASP A 42 -15.88 -0.10 10.56
CA ASP A 42 -16.31 -1.19 11.46
C ASP A 42 -15.13 -1.87 12.18
N ALA A 43 -13.92 -1.40 11.95
CA ALA A 43 -12.69 -2.03 12.46
C ALA A 43 -12.38 -1.68 13.93
N GLN A 44 -13.39 -1.47 14.81
CA GLN A 44 -13.15 -1.20 16.25
C GLN A 44 -12.32 -2.30 16.91
N GLN A 45 -12.47 -3.54 16.47
CA GLN A 45 -11.65 -4.67 16.88
C GLN A 45 -10.17 -4.54 16.51
N ASN A 46 -9.83 -3.65 15.57
CA ASN A 46 -8.44 -3.42 15.15
C ASN A 46 -7.70 -2.37 15.99
N VAL A 47 -8.33 -1.78 17.02
CA VAL A 47 -7.68 -0.77 17.88
C VAL A 47 -6.33 -1.25 18.46
N PRO A 48 -6.22 -2.47 18.99
CA PRO A 48 -4.93 -2.99 19.48
C PRO A 48 -3.88 -3.10 18.37
N VAL A 49 -4.29 -3.56 17.18
CA VAL A 49 -3.41 -3.70 16.00
C VAL A 49 -2.90 -2.33 15.55
N VAL A 50 -3.76 -1.32 15.50
CA VAL A 50 -3.39 0.06 15.15
C VAL A 50 -2.40 0.65 16.16
N GLN A 51 -2.63 0.44 17.46
CA GLN A 51 -1.72 0.89 18.49
C GLN A 51 -0.35 0.22 18.38
N ALA A 52 -0.32 -1.09 18.16
CA ALA A 52 0.91 -1.83 17.95
C ALA A 52 1.67 -1.33 16.71
N LEU A 53 0.96 -1.11 15.59
CA LEU A 53 1.55 -0.56 14.36
C LEU A 53 2.17 0.83 14.59
N ARG A 54 1.50 1.72 15.32
CA ARG A 54 2.05 3.05 15.65
C ARG A 54 3.31 2.96 16.53
N GLN A 55 3.37 2.00 17.44
CA GLN A 55 4.57 1.78 18.26
C GLN A 55 5.70 1.23 17.42
N ASP A 56 5.41 0.23 16.60
CA ASP A 56 6.40 -0.46 15.78
C ASP A 56 6.92 0.43 14.65
N SER A 57 6.09 1.30 14.06
CA SER A 57 6.53 2.25 13.05
C SER A 57 7.63 3.20 13.56
N ARG A 58 7.60 3.51 14.85
CA ARG A 58 8.62 4.35 15.51
C ARG A 58 9.86 3.57 15.96
N ARG A 59 9.73 2.25 16.17
CA ARG A 59 10.80 1.37 16.69
C ARG A 59 11.63 0.72 15.62
N ILE A 60 10.98 0.35 14.50
CA ILE A 60 11.65 -0.34 13.42
C ILE A 60 12.78 0.51 12.83
N SER A 61 13.96 -0.08 12.65
CA SER A 61 15.09 0.63 12.06
C SER A 61 14.93 0.75 10.53
N ASP A 62 15.71 1.64 9.93
CA ASP A 62 15.71 1.80 8.46
C ASP A 62 16.30 0.57 7.78
N GLU A 63 17.29 -0.08 8.39
CA GLU A 63 17.87 -1.33 7.89
C GLU A 63 16.84 -2.46 7.90
N GLU A 64 16.03 -2.58 8.97
CA GLU A 64 14.93 -3.54 9.03
C GLU A 64 13.86 -3.25 7.96
N LEU A 65 13.52 -1.98 7.71
CA LEU A 65 12.60 -1.59 6.65
C LEU A 65 13.14 -1.92 5.26
N VAL A 66 14.41 -1.59 4.99
CA VAL A 66 15.09 -1.97 3.74
C VAL A 66 15.04 -3.48 3.55
N PHE A 67 15.32 -4.24 4.61
CA PHE A 67 15.22 -5.70 4.57
C PHE A 67 13.82 -6.19 4.21
N LEU A 68 12.77 -5.65 4.84
CA LEU A 68 11.38 -6.04 4.57
C LEU A 68 10.90 -5.65 3.16
N LEU A 69 11.42 -4.54 2.61
CA LEU A 69 11.08 -4.06 1.27
C LEU A 69 11.83 -4.79 0.17
N GLN A 70 12.92 -5.50 0.48
CA GLN A 70 13.90 -6.00 -0.50
C GLN A 70 13.30 -6.37 -1.85
N PRO A 71 13.77 -5.73 -2.95
CA PRO A 71 13.64 -6.25 -4.30
C PRO A 71 14.63 -7.41 -4.42
N GLY A 72 14.20 -8.63 -4.35
CA GLY A 72 15.11 -9.77 -4.33
C GLY A 72 14.59 -10.95 -5.11
N ARG A 73 15.41 -12.00 -5.18
CA ARG A 73 15.12 -13.25 -5.88
C ARG A 73 13.79 -13.89 -5.51
N MET A 74 13.25 -13.57 -4.32
CA MET A 74 11.93 -14.01 -3.85
C MET A 74 11.25 -12.88 -3.07
N PRO A 75 10.69 -11.89 -3.77
CA PRO A 75 9.99 -10.78 -3.12
C PRO A 75 8.79 -11.29 -2.32
N ASN A 76 8.75 -10.93 -1.04
CA ASN A 76 7.68 -11.34 -0.13
C ASN A 76 6.64 -10.20 -0.01
N TRP A 77 5.48 -10.38 -0.60
CA TRP A 77 4.41 -9.39 -0.57
C TRP A 77 3.95 -9.04 0.87
N ARG A 78 3.98 -10.00 1.82
CA ARG A 78 3.57 -9.76 3.21
C ARG A 78 4.51 -8.80 3.92
N SER A 79 5.82 -9.01 3.75
CA SER A 79 6.85 -8.14 4.32
C SER A 79 6.77 -6.74 3.73
N ARG A 80 6.63 -6.64 2.40
CA ARG A 80 6.50 -5.36 1.70
C ARG A 80 5.22 -4.61 2.09
N LEU A 81 4.09 -5.31 2.23
CA LEU A 81 2.83 -4.74 2.68
C LEU A 81 3.02 -4.09 4.06
N VAL A 82 3.53 -4.84 5.04
CA VAL A 82 3.72 -4.34 6.41
C VAL A 82 4.74 -3.20 6.44
N ALA A 83 5.88 -3.34 5.76
CA ALA A 83 6.89 -2.29 5.70
C ALA A 83 6.32 -0.96 5.18
N ALA A 84 5.55 -1.01 4.09
CA ALA A 84 4.93 0.19 3.52
C ALA A 84 3.91 0.83 4.48
N TYR A 85 3.14 0.03 5.22
CA TYR A 85 2.27 0.56 6.28
C TYR A 85 3.07 1.26 7.40
N LEU A 86 4.16 0.63 7.89
CA LEU A 86 5.00 1.23 8.93
C LEU A 86 5.67 2.53 8.45
N ILE A 87 6.11 2.56 7.19
CA ILE A 87 6.67 3.76 6.53
C ILE A 87 5.62 4.87 6.42
N GLY A 88 4.40 4.56 5.98
CA GLY A 88 3.33 5.53 5.82
C GLY A 88 2.86 6.10 7.17
N ILE A 89 2.66 5.25 8.19
CA ILE A 89 2.23 5.67 9.53
C ILE A 89 3.23 6.64 10.18
N ASP A 90 4.54 6.36 10.06
CA ASP A 90 5.61 7.24 10.61
C ASP A 90 6.07 8.32 9.61
N ARG A 91 5.44 8.39 8.43
CA ARG A 91 5.73 9.35 7.36
C ARG A 91 7.21 9.44 7.03
N ARG A 92 7.89 8.30 6.86
CA ARG A 92 9.32 8.22 6.55
C ARG A 92 9.59 8.56 5.08
N THR A 93 9.50 9.82 4.72
CA THR A 93 9.63 10.35 3.35
C THR A 93 10.93 9.96 2.65
N ARG A 94 11.99 9.62 3.39
CA ARG A 94 13.24 9.11 2.81
C ARG A 94 13.09 7.77 2.05
N PHE A 95 11.98 7.04 2.27
CA PHE A 95 11.64 5.83 1.53
C PHE A 95 10.77 6.09 0.30
N ARG A 96 10.42 7.35 0.00
CA ARG A 96 9.54 7.75 -1.10
C ARG A 96 9.94 7.10 -2.43
N GLU A 97 11.18 7.30 -2.84
CA GLU A 97 11.69 6.76 -4.11
C GLU A 97 11.61 5.24 -4.16
N THR A 98 11.95 4.58 -3.07
CA THR A 98 11.88 3.12 -2.97
C THR A 98 10.43 2.63 -3.09
N VAL A 99 9.50 3.27 -2.37
CA VAL A 99 8.07 2.93 -2.39
C VAL A 99 7.46 3.19 -3.77
N GLY A 100 7.76 4.35 -4.38
CA GLY A 100 7.30 4.71 -5.72
C GLY A 100 7.83 3.75 -6.80
N HIS A 101 9.11 3.38 -6.72
CA HIS A 101 9.71 2.40 -7.63
C HIS A 101 9.05 1.01 -7.49
N LEU A 102 8.84 0.53 -6.26
CA LEU A 102 8.19 -0.75 -6.00
C LEU A 102 6.72 -0.76 -6.47
N LEU A 103 5.99 0.35 -6.32
CA LEU A 103 4.66 0.51 -6.88
C LEU A 103 4.69 0.40 -8.40
N LEU A 104 5.57 1.15 -9.05
CA LEU A 104 5.67 1.21 -10.51
C LEU A 104 6.16 -0.11 -11.12
N SER A 105 6.98 -0.88 -10.42
CA SER A 105 7.43 -2.20 -10.89
C SER A 105 6.36 -3.28 -10.78
N SER A 106 5.42 -3.15 -9.83
CA SER A 106 4.32 -4.12 -9.60
C SER A 106 4.78 -5.57 -9.54
N GLU A 107 5.94 -5.84 -8.91
CA GLU A 107 6.57 -7.17 -8.88
C GLU A 107 5.78 -8.21 -8.09
N VAL A 108 4.98 -7.76 -7.12
CA VAL A 108 4.22 -8.64 -6.21
C VAL A 108 2.78 -8.16 -6.07
N CYS A 109 1.85 -9.11 -5.91
CA CYS A 109 0.46 -8.82 -5.59
C CYS A 109 0.33 -8.22 -4.18
N PHE A 110 -0.80 -7.59 -3.90
CA PHE A 110 -1.25 -7.10 -2.59
C PHE A 110 -0.40 -6.01 -1.92
N SER A 111 0.82 -5.72 -2.36
CA SER A 111 1.65 -4.69 -1.72
C SER A 111 1.36 -3.28 -2.24
N GLY A 112 0.89 -3.15 -3.48
CA GLY A 112 0.65 -1.85 -4.11
C GLY A 112 -0.33 -0.97 -3.36
N GLN A 113 -1.35 -1.55 -2.73
CA GLN A 113 -2.27 -0.82 -1.84
C GLN A 113 -1.55 -0.08 -0.71
N ALA A 114 -0.53 -0.71 -0.11
CA ALA A 114 0.24 -0.11 0.98
C ALA A 114 1.23 0.95 0.47
N TYR A 115 1.78 0.77 -0.74
CA TYR A 115 2.58 1.80 -1.38
C TYR A 115 1.75 3.05 -1.70
N CYS A 116 0.53 2.86 -2.22
CA CYS A 116 -0.42 3.95 -2.46
C CYS A 116 -0.76 4.68 -1.16
N PHE A 117 -1.01 3.96 -0.06
CA PHE A 117 -1.21 4.55 1.25
C PHE A 117 0.02 5.34 1.72
N ALA A 118 1.23 4.78 1.62
CA ALA A 118 2.44 5.47 2.06
C ALA A 118 2.68 6.78 1.30
N LEU A 119 2.52 6.78 -0.04
CA LEU A 119 2.59 7.99 -0.86
C LEU A 119 1.50 9.01 -0.48
N ALA A 120 0.27 8.56 -0.25
CA ALA A 120 -0.81 9.42 0.23
C ALA A 120 -0.52 10.03 1.61
N ALA A 121 0.09 9.27 2.52
CA ALA A 121 0.48 9.74 3.84
C ALA A 121 1.62 10.79 3.79
N PHE A 122 2.54 10.71 2.83
CA PHE A 122 3.51 11.77 2.55
C PHE A 122 2.79 12.98 1.97
N GLY A 123 2.05 12.81 0.88
CA GLY A 123 1.00 13.69 0.40
C GLY A 123 1.48 15.02 -0.17
N ASP A 124 2.59 15.07 -0.90
CA ASP A 124 3.03 16.23 -1.65
C ASP A 124 2.92 16.04 -3.18
N HIS A 125 3.34 17.05 -3.95
CA HIS A 125 3.26 17.03 -5.41
C HIS A 125 4.05 15.88 -6.03
N HIS A 126 5.21 15.55 -5.47
CA HIS A 126 6.04 14.46 -5.99
C HIS A 126 5.38 13.08 -5.79
N ASP A 127 4.66 12.90 -4.68
CA ASP A 127 3.88 11.68 -4.45
C ASP A 127 2.72 11.56 -5.46
N ALA A 128 2.07 12.69 -5.79
CA ALA A 128 1.05 12.73 -6.85
C ALA A 128 1.63 12.37 -8.22
N GLU A 129 2.84 12.83 -8.55
CA GLU A 129 3.55 12.48 -9.79
C GLU A 129 3.83 10.97 -9.88
N MET A 130 4.27 10.34 -8.78
CA MET A 130 4.52 8.89 -8.73
C MET A 130 3.23 8.08 -8.95
N LEU A 131 2.13 8.47 -8.31
CA LEU A 131 0.82 7.83 -8.51
C LEU A 131 0.31 8.03 -9.94
N THR A 132 0.52 9.21 -10.49
CA THR A 132 0.18 9.55 -11.88
C THR A 132 0.97 8.67 -12.87
N ALA A 133 2.28 8.54 -12.68
CA ALA A 133 3.12 7.68 -13.52
C ALA A 133 2.67 6.19 -13.46
N TYR A 134 2.23 5.73 -12.30
CA TYR A 134 1.66 4.40 -12.14
C TYR A 134 0.34 4.25 -12.93
N LEU A 135 -0.57 5.21 -12.79
CA LEU A 135 -1.87 5.20 -13.49
C LEU A 135 -1.69 5.29 -15.00
N ASP A 136 -0.80 6.16 -15.50
CA ASP A 136 -0.48 6.28 -16.92
C ASP A 136 0.03 4.96 -17.52
N ARG A 137 0.78 4.19 -16.72
CA ARG A 137 1.32 2.90 -17.16
C ARG A 137 0.29 1.77 -17.13
N TYR A 138 -0.56 1.70 -16.09
CA TYR A 138 -1.36 0.52 -15.81
C TYR A 138 -2.85 0.65 -16.10
N LEU A 139 -3.45 1.86 -16.12
CA LEU A 139 -4.85 2.03 -16.53
C LEU A 139 -5.11 1.66 -18.00
N PRO A 140 -4.21 1.93 -18.97
CA PRO A 140 -4.41 1.48 -20.34
C PRO A 140 -4.33 -0.05 -20.53
N ARG A 141 -3.81 -0.78 -19.52
CA ARG A 141 -3.65 -2.23 -19.57
C ARG A 141 -4.91 -2.92 -19.05
N LEU A 142 -5.89 -3.10 -19.94
CA LEU A 142 -7.18 -3.70 -19.63
C LEU A 142 -7.06 -5.21 -19.27
N ASP A 143 -5.95 -5.81 -19.58
CA ASP A 143 -5.58 -7.20 -19.27
C ASP A 143 -5.00 -7.37 -17.86
N LEU A 144 -4.65 -6.26 -17.18
CA LEU A 144 -4.03 -6.29 -15.86
C LEU A 144 -4.98 -5.74 -14.78
N ARG A 145 -5.09 -6.51 -13.71
CA ARG A 145 -5.83 -6.13 -12.50
C ARG A 145 -4.86 -6.05 -11.33
N TYR A 146 -4.28 -4.86 -11.16
CA TYR A 146 -3.35 -4.56 -10.08
C TYR A 146 -3.99 -3.59 -9.07
N ASP A 147 -3.23 -2.59 -8.63
CA ASP A 147 -3.64 -1.63 -7.60
C ASP A 147 -4.12 -0.28 -8.18
N GLN A 148 -4.64 -0.26 -9.45
CA GLN A 148 -5.09 0.95 -10.13
C GLN A 148 -6.14 1.73 -9.32
N HIS A 149 -7.07 1.03 -8.69
CA HIS A 149 -8.09 1.62 -7.84
C HIS A 149 -7.52 2.27 -6.57
N TRP A 150 -6.48 1.65 -5.97
CA TRP A 150 -5.78 2.22 -4.83
C TRP A 150 -4.99 3.46 -5.21
N ALA A 151 -4.30 3.41 -6.34
CA ALA A 151 -3.52 4.54 -6.85
C ALA A 151 -4.42 5.74 -7.18
N LEU A 152 -5.59 5.50 -7.81
CA LEU A 152 -6.52 6.56 -8.13
C LEU A 152 -7.17 7.15 -6.86
N GLY A 153 -7.57 6.31 -5.89
CA GLY A 153 -8.08 6.79 -4.61
C GLY A 153 -7.05 7.61 -3.81
N ALA A 154 -5.78 7.17 -3.82
CA ALA A 154 -4.68 7.90 -3.20
C ALA A 154 -4.42 9.25 -3.88
N LEU A 155 -4.46 9.29 -5.22
CA LEU A 155 -4.29 10.52 -5.99
C LEU A 155 -5.43 11.52 -5.71
N GLN A 156 -6.70 11.06 -5.67
CA GLN A 156 -7.83 11.90 -5.27
C GLN A 156 -7.66 12.49 -3.86
N TYR A 157 -7.15 11.68 -2.91
CA TYR A 157 -6.88 12.17 -1.56
C TYR A 157 -5.81 13.27 -1.54
N ILE A 158 -4.72 13.09 -2.31
CA ILE A 158 -3.67 14.12 -2.42
C ILE A 158 -4.22 15.38 -3.08
N ASP A 159 -4.99 15.24 -4.17
CA ASP A 159 -5.63 16.38 -4.86
C ASP A 159 -6.50 17.20 -3.92
N LEU A 160 -7.31 16.55 -3.09
CA LEU A 160 -8.14 17.25 -2.08
C LEU A 160 -7.30 18.05 -1.09
N ARG A 161 -6.12 17.54 -0.70
CA ARG A 161 -5.24 18.20 0.26
C ARG A 161 -4.44 19.35 -0.33
N LEU A 162 -4.03 19.22 -1.58
CA LEU A 162 -3.20 20.21 -2.28
C LEU A 162 -4.02 21.22 -3.07
N GLY A 163 -5.32 20.99 -3.27
CA GLY A 163 -6.16 21.80 -4.15
C GLY A 163 -5.81 21.61 -5.62
N THR A 164 -5.39 20.41 -6.00
CA THR A 164 -5.05 20.01 -7.37
C THR A 164 -6.14 19.11 -7.98
N SER A 165 -6.00 18.71 -9.22
CA SER A 165 -6.98 17.90 -9.96
C SER A 165 -6.34 16.88 -10.90
N HIS A 166 -5.23 16.28 -10.47
CA HIS A 166 -4.50 15.27 -11.27
C HIS A 166 -5.36 14.04 -11.60
N ALA A 167 -6.27 13.67 -10.68
CA ALA A 167 -7.16 12.51 -10.85
C ALA A 167 -8.24 12.72 -11.91
N ASP A 168 -8.68 13.96 -12.16
CA ASP A 168 -9.81 14.28 -13.03
C ASP A 168 -9.65 13.75 -14.45
N ARG A 169 -8.43 13.79 -14.98
CA ARG A 169 -8.15 13.30 -16.34
C ARG A 169 -8.40 11.79 -16.51
N TYR A 170 -8.36 11.03 -15.44
CA TYR A 170 -8.64 9.58 -15.46
C TYR A 170 -10.12 9.28 -15.30
N LEU A 171 -10.85 10.20 -14.62
CA LEU A 171 -12.26 10.06 -14.25
C LEU A 171 -13.21 10.74 -15.24
N ALA A 172 -12.69 11.37 -16.30
CA ALA A 172 -13.51 11.94 -17.36
C ALA A 172 -14.48 10.90 -17.95
N PRO A 173 -15.69 11.30 -18.39
CA PRO A 173 -16.62 10.40 -19.08
C PRO A 173 -15.94 9.67 -20.25
N ASP A 174 -16.21 8.39 -20.40
CA ASP A 174 -15.54 7.49 -21.37
C ASP A 174 -14.00 7.44 -21.22
N GLY A 175 -13.51 7.86 -20.05
CA GLY A 175 -12.10 7.98 -19.71
C GLY A 175 -11.38 6.65 -19.46
N MET A 176 -10.12 6.76 -19.03
CA MET A 176 -9.30 5.57 -18.80
C MET A 176 -9.84 4.69 -17.67
N TRP A 177 -10.38 5.31 -16.61
CA TRP A 177 -10.96 4.58 -15.48
C TRP A 177 -12.17 3.75 -15.91
N GLU A 178 -13.12 4.34 -16.61
CA GLU A 178 -14.35 3.64 -17.03
C GLU A 178 -14.03 2.48 -17.97
N ARG A 179 -13.09 2.66 -18.90
CA ARG A 179 -12.63 1.59 -19.80
C ARG A 179 -11.99 0.43 -19.03
N TRP A 180 -11.11 0.75 -18.08
CA TRP A 180 -10.48 -0.29 -17.26
C TRP A 180 -11.52 -0.98 -16.37
N ALA A 181 -12.38 -0.23 -15.69
CA ALA A 181 -13.43 -0.76 -14.82
C ALA A 181 -14.42 -1.65 -15.60
N GLY A 182 -14.75 -1.28 -16.83
CA GLY A 182 -15.60 -2.10 -17.69
C GLY A 182 -14.95 -3.41 -18.16
N ALA A 183 -13.62 -3.47 -18.19
CA ALA A 183 -12.87 -4.66 -18.60
C ALA A 183 -12.64 -5.65 -17.44
N VAL A 184 -12.73 -5.21 -16.19
CA VAL A 184 -12.52 -6.07 -15.03
C VAL A 184 -13.83 -6.50 -14.38
N SER A 185 -13.89 -7.76 -13.95
CA SER A 185 -15.05 -8.26 -13.21
C SER A 185 -15.09 -7.62 -11.81
N HIS A 186 -16.20 -6.99 -11.45
CA HIS A 186 -16.43 -6.37 -10.14
C HIS A 186 -15.36 -5.31 -9.79
N PRO A 187 -15.26 -4.21 -10.55
CA PRO A 187 -14.32 -3.15 -10.25
C PRO A 187 -14.65 -2.55 -8.88
N PRO A 188 -13.64 -2.29 -8.03
CA PRO A 188 -13.89 -1.57 -6.79
C PRO A 188 -14.31 -0.12 -7.11
N ALA A 189 -15.22 0.43 -6.31
CA ALA A 189 -15.55 1.84 -6.41
C ALA A 189 -14.34 2.69 -5.97
N VAL A 190 -13.96 3.68 -6.77
CA VAL A 190 -12.81 4.57 -6.47
C VAL A 190 -13.04 5.32 -5.16
N ASP A 191 -14.25 5.81 -4.93
CA ASP A 191 -14.60 6.54 -3.70
C ASP A 191 -14.38 5.70 -2.45
N ASN A 192 -14.66 4.39 -2.49
CA ASN A 192 -14.38 3.50 -1.37
C ASN A 192 -12.87 3.41 -1.07
N CYS A 193 -12.03 3.43 -2.12
CA CYS A 193 -10.58 3.41 -1.94
C CYS A 193 -10.07 4.75 -1.41
N ARG A 194 -10.59 5.87 -1.91
CA ARG A 194 -10.28 7.20 -1.38
C ARG A 194 -10.64 7.29 0.10
N ASP A 195 -11.84 6.86 0.49
CA ASP A 195 -12.31 6.93 1.87
C ASP A 195 -11.47 6.03 2.79
N LEU A 196 -11.06 4.85 2.32
CA LEU A 196 -10.09 4.02 3.04
C LEU A 196 -8.74 4.73 3.21
N ILE A 197 -8.20 5.38 2.18
CA ILE A 197 -6.96 6.17 2.27
C ILE A 197 -7.12 7.32 3.27
N VAL A 198 -8.24 8.03 3.26
CA VAL A 198 -8.54 9.09 4.25
C VAL A 198 -8.43 8.53 5.68
N ASN A 199 -9.10 7.40 5.94
CA ASN A 199 -9.10 6.77 7.25
C ASN A 199 -7.69 6.28 7.65
N LEU A 200 -6.95 5.66 6.72
CA LEU A 200 -5.58 5.22 6.95
C LEU A 200 -4.62 6.39 7.25
N CYS A 201 -4.77 7.50 6.56
CA CYS A 201 -3.94 8.70 6.77
C CYS A 201 -4.28 9.45 8.07
N ALA A 202 -5.42 9.14 8.70
CA ALA A 202 -5.83 9.65 10.01
C ALA A 202 -5.28 8.80 11.18
N LEU A 203 -4.71 7.62 10.88
CA LEU A 203 -4.06 6.78 11.88
C LEU A 203 -2.78 7.44 12.40
#